data_c6a7221b02fbe4d317cbfbed048e0ca5
#
_entry.id   c6a7221b02fbe4d317cbfbed048e0ca5
#
_cell.length_a   1.000
_cell.length_b   1.000
_cell.length_c   1.000
_cell.angle_alpha   90.00
_cell.angle_beta   90.00
_cell.angle_gamma   90.00
#
_symmetry.space_group_name_H-M   'P 1'
#
loop_
_entity.id
_entity.type
_entity.pdbx_description
1 polymer ?
#
loop_
_entity_poly.entity_id
_entity_poly.type
_entity_poly.pdbx_seq_one_letter_code
_entity_poly.pdbx_strand_id
1 'polypeptide(L)'
;MKADIIPFEAPAPQMQREWALDRISRRLVLDKLQKLQHGRIALVEDGEASMIFGGLTRISSLEGAIRVHHPRFYTRAALGGTLGAAEAYMEGLWSSRDLTAVIRILLLNETVFRTMETGWARLTAPLNRAFHFLRRNTPAGSRANILAHYDLGNDFYRLFLDE
;
A
#
# COMPACT_ATOMS: atom_id res chain seq x y z
N MET A 1 9.57 -31.81 5.34
CA MET A 1 8.27 -31.51 4.67
C MET A 1 8.42 -30.11 4.08
N LYS A 2 8.67 -30.01 2.76
CA LYS A 2 8.80 -28.72 2.05
C LYS A 2 7.39 -28.24 1.77
N ALA A 3 7.02 -27.07 2.29
CA ALA A 3 5.79 -26.42 1.91
C ALA A 3 5.94 -25.96 0.46
N ASP A 4 5.18 -26.55 -0.44
CA ASP A 4 5.03 -26.08 -1.80
C ASP A 4 4.28 -24.75 -1.75
N ILE A 5 5.06 -23.68 -1.90
CA ILE A 5 4.51 -22.32 -2.08
C ILE A 5 3.88 -22.33 -3.47
N ILE A 6 2.55 -22.35 -3.51
CA ILE A 6 1.78 -22.18 -4.74
C ILE A 6 2.23 -20.86 -5.39
N PRO A 7 2.78 -20.87 -6.61
CA PRO A 7 3.13 -19.61 -7.28
C PRO A 7 1.85 -18.83 -7.55
N PHE A 8 1.74 -17.65 -6.94
CA PHE A 8 0.69 -16.70 -7.27
C PHE A 8 0.93 -16.21 -8.71
N GLU A 9 0.22 -16.82 -9.63
CA GLU A 9 0.20 -16.43 -11.05
C GLU A 9 -0.60 -15.14 -11.14
N ALA A 10 0.11 -14.02 -11.32
CA ALA A 10 -0.53 -12.72 -11.50
C ALA A 10 -1.37 -12.74 -12.78
N PRO A 11 -2.61 -12.24 -12.77
CA PRO A 11 -3.42 -12.14 -13.98
C PRO A 11 -2.70 -11.33 -15.05
N ALA A 12 -2.83 -11.76 -16.31
CA ALA A 12 -2.21 -11.11 -17.47
C ALA A 12 -2.51 -9.60 -17.50
N PRO A 13 -1.55 -8.75 -17.89
CA PRO A 13 -1.72 -7.30 -17.88
C PRO A 13 -2.82 -6.90 -18.86
N GLN A 14 -3.97 -6.53 -18.33
CA GLN A 14 -4.97 -5.82 -19.11
C GLN A 14 -4.44 -4.38 -19.26
N MET A 15 -4.16 -3.97 -20.48
CA MET A 15 -3.76 -2.61 -20.86
C MET A 15 -4.89 -1.65 -20.48
N GLN A 16 -4.84 -1.17 -19.23
CA GLN A 16 -5.89 -0.35 -18.65
C GLN A 16 -5.54 1.12 -18.87
N ARG A 17 -6.55 1.86 -19.28
CA ARG A 17 -6.51 3.28 -19.60
C ARG A 17 -5.99 4.06 -18.39
N GLU A 18 -4.77 4.61 -18.49
CA GLU A 18 -4.27 5.54 -17.47
C GLU A 18 -5.15 6.79 -17.43
N TRP A 19 -5.68 7.09 -16.27
CA TRP A 19 -6.40 8.33 -16.02
C TRP A 19 -5.40 9.46 -15.80
N ALA A 20 -5.76 10.69 -16.17
CA ALA A 20 -4.91 11.87 -15.93
C ALA A 20 -4.47 11.99 -14.46
N LEU A 21 -5.34 11.56 -13.53
CA LEU A 21 -5.07 11.52 -12.11
C LEU A 21 -3.94 10.54 -11.74
N ASP A 22 -3.89 9.37 -12.38
CA ASP A 22 -2.85 8.36 -12.10
C ASP A 22 -1.47 8.89 -12.53
N ARG A 23 -1.37 9.62 -13.64
CA ARG A 23 -0.12 10.24 -14.10
C ARG A 23 0.39 11.32 -13.14
N ILE A 24 -0.52 12.17 -12.63
CA ILE A 24 -0.16 13.19 -11.63
C ILE A 24 0.29 12.51 -10.34
N SER A 25 -0.45 11.51 -9.88
CA SER A 25 -0.15 10.74 -8.68
C SER A 25 1.16 9.98 -8.80
N ARG A 26 1.45 9.39 -9.98
CA ARG A 26 2.74 8.76 -10.28
C ARG A 26 3.89 9.73 -10.08
N ARG A 27 3.80 10.93 -10.66
CA ARG A 27 4.86 11.96 -10.51
C ARG A 27 5.08 12.31 -9.03
N LEU A 28 4.01 12.46 -8.25
CA LEU A 28 4.09 12.76 -6.82
C LEU A 28 4.75 11.64 -6.03
N VAL A 29 4.40 10.39 -6.28
CA VAL A 29 5.01 9.23 -5.60
C VAL A 29 6.49 9.10 -5.98
N LEU A 30 6.83 9.24 -7.26
CA LEU A 30 8.22 9.17 -7.72
C LEU A 30 9.07 10.30 -7.12
N ASP A 31 8.55 11.54 -7.04
CA ASP A 31 9.23 12.67 -6.37
C ASP A 31 9.54 12.38 -4.90
N LYS A 32 8.68 11.64 -4.22
CA LYS A 32 8.92 11.22 -2.84
C LYS A 32 9.96 10.11 -2.75
N LEU A 33 9.89 9.11 -3.62
CA LEU A 33 10.88 8.05 -3.68
C LEU A 33 12.28 8.60 -3.99
N GLN A 34 12.41 9.65 -4.81
CA GLN A 34 13.69 10.32 -5.07
C GLN A 34 14.32 10.93 -3.80
N LYS A 35 13.52 11.23 -2.78
CA LYS A 35 13.97 11.82 -1.51
C LYS A 35 14.34 10.77 -0.45
N LEU A 36 14.37 9.48 -0.80
CA LEU A 36 14.82 8.43 0.10
C LEU A 36 16.26 8.67 0.52
N GLN A 37 16.50 8.67 1.84
CA GLN A 37 17.82 8.89 2.43
C GLN A 37 18.49 7.58 2.87
N HIS A 38 17.71 6.58 3.24
CA HIS A 38 18.18 5.32 3.82
C HIS A 38 17.53 4.12 3.13
N GLY A 39 18.40 3.23 2.63
CA GLY A 39 17.97 2.06 1.88
C GLY A 39 17.67 2.36 0.41
N ARG A 40 17.52 1.31 -0.38
CA ARG A 40 17.34 1.36 -1.82
C ARG A 40 16.05 0.64 -2.23
N ILE A 41 15.25 1.29 -3.07
CA ILE A 41 14.04 0.68 -3.66
C ILE A 41 14.20 0.66 -5.17
N ALA A 42 14.06 -0.54 -5.76
CA ALA A 42 13.87 -0.73 -7.19
C ALA A 42 12.37 -0.74 -7.48
N LEU A 43 11.89 0.16 -8.33
CA LEU A 43 10.51 0.21 -8.79
C LEU A 43 10.46 -0.27 -10.23
N VAL A 44 9.63 -1.26 -10.49
CA VAL A 44 9.44 -1.88 -11.80
C VAL A 44 7.99 -1.69 -12.19
N GLU A 45 7.75 -1.12 -13.35
CA GLU A 45 6.45 -1.04 -14.00
C GLU A 45 6.40 -2.04 -15.15
N ASP A 46 5.25 -2.63 -15.41
CA ASP A 46 5.13 -3.63 -16.47
C ASP A 46 5.46 -3.02 -17.84
N GLY A 47 6.50 -3.59 -18.48
CA GLY A 47 6.99 -3.15 -19.78
C GLY A 47 8.04 -2.04 -19.77
N GLU A 48 8.42 -1.51 -18.59
CA GLU A 48 9.43 -0.46 -18.47
C GLU A 48 10.71 -0.94 -17.76
N ALA A 49 11.80 -0.17 -17.96
CA ALA A 49 13.04 -0.38 -17.23
C ALA A 49 12.85 -0.06 -15.74
N SER A 50 13.55 -0.80 -14.87
CA SER A 50 13.49 -0.55 -13.43
C SER A 50 14.09 0.82 -13.08
N MET A 51 13.37 1.57 -12.24
CA MET A 51 13.86 2.81 -11.64
C MET A 51 14.41 2.53 -10.26
N ILE A 52 15.56 3.09 -9.92
CA ILE A 52 16.22 2.91 -8.62
C ILE A 52 16.16 4.21 -7.83
N PHE A 53 15.70 4.12 -6.57
CA PHE A 53 15.55 5.23 -5.65
C PHE A 53 16.32 4.98 -4.35
N GLY A 54 16.88 6.04 -3.77
CA GLY A 54 17.68 5.97 -2.56
C GLY A 54 19.05 5.35 -2.78
N GLY A 55 19.68 4.93 -1.70
CA GLY A 55 21.03 4.35 -1.73
C GLY A 55 21.39 3.63 -0.44
N LEU A 56 22.41 2.80 -0.52
CA LEU A 56 22.94 2.12 0.65
C LEU A 56 23.74 3.12 1.49
N THR A 57 23.52 3.12 2.79
CA THR A 57 24.17 4.02 3.74
C THR A 57 24.75 3.23 4.91
N ARG A 58 25.52 3.88 5.78
CA ARG A 58 25.98 3.23 7.03
C ARG A 58 24.81 2.88 7.97
N ILE A 59 23.67 3.57 7.82
CA ILE A 59 22.49 3.36 8.65
C ILE A 59 21.65 2.19 8.10
N SER A 60 21.63 1.99 6.78
CA SER A 60 20.83 0.95 6.16
C SER A 60 21.46 0.40 4.89
N SER A 61 21.60 -0.92 4.85
CA SER A 61 21.93 -1.72 3.66
C SER A 61 20.69 -2.42 3.09
N LEU A 62 19.49 -1.99 3.47
CA LEU A 62 18.25 -2.61 3.01
C LEU A 62 18.02 -2.31 1.53
N GLU A 63 17.62 -3.35 0.81
CA GLU A 63 17.18 -3.27 -0.57
C GLU A 63 15.80 -3.91 -0.70
N GLY A 64 14.91 -3.22 -1.39
CA GLY A 64 13.57 -3.70 -1.67
C GLY A 64 13.20 -3.47 -3.13
N ALA A 65 12.21 -4.22 -3.61
CA ALA A 65 11.67 -4.05 -4.94
C ALA A 65 10.15 -3.92 -4.89
N ILE A 66 9.63 -2.95 -5.61
CA ILE A 66 8.19 -2.74 -5.81
C ILE A 66 7.92 -2.99 -7.30
N ARG A 67 7.02 -3.95 -7.59
CA ARG A 67 6.49 -4.15 -8.94
C ARG A 67 5.08 -3.61 -8.99
N VAL A 68 4.85 -2.63 -9.84
CA VAL A 68 3.54 -2.02 -10.08
C VAL A 68 2.84 -2.76 -11.20
N HIS A 69 1.66 -3.31 -10.91
CA HIS A 69 0.84 -4.05 -11.86
C HIS A 69 -0.27 -3.19 -12.47
N HIS A 70 -0.63 -2.10 -11.77
CA HIS A 70 -1.72 -1.23 -12.19
C HIS A 70 -1.48 0.23 -11.80
N PRO A 71 -1.68 1.21 -12.70
CA PRO A 71 -1.44 2.64 -12.45
C PRO A 71 -2.23 3.21 -11.25
N ARG A 72 -3.40 2.66 -10.92
CA ARG A 72 -4.19 3.04 -9.73
C ARG A 72 -3.43 2.94 -8.41
N PHE A 73 -2.36 2.12 -8.34
CA PHE A 73 -1.45 2.10 -7.20
C PHE A 73 -1.00 3.52 -6.83
N TYR A 74 -0.60 4.31 -7.81
CA TYR A 74 -0.11 5.67 -7.57
C TYR A 74 -1.17 6.58 -6.98
N THR A 75 -2.39 6.51 -7.48
CA THR A 75 -3.51 7.30 -6.92
C THR A 75 -3.86 6.85 -5.51
N ARG A 76 -3.88 5.54 -5.23
CA ARG A 76 -4.09 5.02 -3.88
C ARG A 76 -3.00 5.48 -2.92
N ALA A 77 -1.72 5.34 -3.31
CA ALA A 77 -0.58 5.74 -2.49
C ALA A 77 -0.52 7.27 -2.29
N ALA A 78 -0.76 8.06 -3.34
CA ALA A 78 -0.71 9.52 -3.24
C ALA A 78 -1.83 10.10 -2.37
N LEU A 79 -3.06 9.59 -2.50
CA LEU A 79 -4.24 10.12 -1.79
C LEU A 79 -4.43 9.49 -0.40
N GLY A 80 -4.09 8.21 -0.25
CA GLY A 80 -4.29 7.44 0.98
C GLY A 80 -3.01 7.24 1.80
N GLY A 81 -1.87 7.74 1.34
CA GLY A 81 -0.59 7.59 2.04
C GLY A 81 -0.22 6.12 2.24
N THR A 82 0.33 5.80 3.41
CA THR A 82 0.73 4.43 3.78
C THR A 82 -0.44 3.45 3.80
N LEU A 83 -1.61 3.89 4.26
CA LEU A 83 -2.82 3.07 4.27
C LEU A 83 -3.29 2.76 2.85
N GLY A 84 -3.35 3.78 1.97
CA GLY A 84 -3.73 3.58 0.58
C GLY A 84 -2.76 2.68 -0.20
N ALA A 85 -1.45 2.74 0.12
CA ALA A 85 -0.46 1.82 -0.43
C ALA A 85 -0.67 0.38 0.05
N ALA A 86 -1.03 0.17 1.34
CA ALA A 86 -1.33 -1.14 1.89
C ALA A 86 -2.63 -1.73 1.29
N GLU A 87 -3.68 -0.93 1.15
CA GLU A 87 -4.91 -1.35 0.48
C GLU A 87 -4.63 -1.74 -0.98
N ALA A 88 -3.83 -0.94 -1.70
CA ALA A 88 -3.41 -1.24 -3.07
C ALA A 88 -2.63 -2.56 -3.18
N TYR A 89 -1.84 -2.92 -2.15
CA TYR A 89 -1.17 -4.22 -2.07
C TYR A 89 -2.17 -5.36 -1.94
N MET A 90 -3.15 -5.22 -1.03
CA MET A 90 -4.21 -6.22 -0.84
C MET A 90 -5.09 -6.38 -2.08
N GLU A 91 -5.28 -5.29 -2.84
CA GLU A 91 -6.00 -5.30 -4.12
C GLU A 91 -5.15 -5.88 -5.28
N GLY A 92 -3.87 -6.22 -5.05
CA GLY A 92 -2.96 -6.74 -6.08
C GLY A 92 -2.48 -5.71 -7.10
N LEU A 93 -2.61 -4.40 -6.81
CA LEU A 93 -2.17 -3.34 -7.72
C LEU A 93 -0.65 -3.20 -7.77
N TRP A 94 0.05 -3.73 -6.78
CA TRP A 94 1.49 -3.87 -6.73
C TRP A 94 1.90 -5.06 -5.88
N SER A 95 3.15 -5.49 -6.03
CA SER A 95 3.73 -6.59 -5.26
C SER A 95 5.20 -6.33 -4.92
N SER A 96 5.73 -7.13 -3.98
CA SER A 96 7.14 -7.14 -3.63
C SER A 96 7.58 -8.56 -3.30
N ARG A 97 8.83 -8.91 -3.64
CA ARG A 97 9.44 -10.19 -3.21
C ARG A 97 9.81 -10.18 -1.73
N ASP A 98 10.18 -9.00 -1.21
CA ASP A 98 10.48 -8.78 0.20
C ASP A 98 9.73 -7.53 0.67
N LEU A 99 8.46 -7.75 1.03
CA LEU A 99 7.59 -6.70 1.56
C LEU A 99 8.14 -6.13 2.87
N THR A 100 8.77 -6.97 3.68
CA THR A 100 9.36 -6.56 4.97
C THR A 100 10.49 -5.54 4.73
N ALA A 101 11.39 -5.80 3.79
CA ALA A 101 12.44 -4.84 3.44
C ALA A 101 11.86 -3.51 2.95
N VAL A 102 10.85 -3.54 2.06
CA VAL A 102 10.17 -2.34 1.58
C VAL A 102 9.58 -1.54 2.74
N ILE A 103 8.80 -2.19 3.63
CA ILE A 103 8.19 -1.51 4.79
C ILE A 103 9.27 -0.90 5.69
N ARG A 104 10.35 -1.63 5.98
CA ARG A 104 11.46 -1.12 6.82
C ARG A 104 12.14 0.09 6.19
N ILE A 105 12.34 0.11 4.86
CA ILE A 105 12.91 1.27 4.16
C ILE A 105 11.95 2.47 4.28
N LEU A 106 10.64 2.26 4.08
CA LEU A 106 9.64 3.33 4.22
C LEU A 106 9.61 3.91 5.65
N LEU A 107 9.70 3.06 6.67
CA LEU A 107 9.75 3.48 8.07
C LEU A 107 11.03 4.27 8.40
N LEU A 108 12.19 3.86 7.89
CA LEU A 108 13.45 4.60 8.06
C LEU A 108 13.41 5.99 7.40
N ASN A 109 12.51 6.20 6.45
CA ASN A 109 12.29 7.45 5.74
C ASN A 109 10.93 8.09 6.06
N GLU A 110 10.35 7.79 7.23
CA GLU A 110 9.01 8.26 7.62
C GLU A 110 8.84 9.76 7.43
N THR A 111 9.85 10.56 7.77
CA THR A 111 9.82 12.02 7.64
C THR A 111 9.57 12.49 6.20
N VAL A 112 10.07 11.75 5.20
CA VAL A 112 9.85 12.03 3.78
C VAL A 112 8.38 11.81 3.41
N PHE A 113 7.75 10.75 3.96
CA PHE A 113 6.37 10.37 3.64
C PHE A 113 5.31 11.13 4.45
N ARG A 114 5.60 11.53 5.69
CA ARG A 114 4.69 12.35 6.52
C ARG A 114 4.27 13.66 5.84
N THR A 115 5.12 14.22 5.00
CA THR A 115 4.75 15.42 4.23
C THR A 115 3.69 15.16 3.15
N MET A 116 3.51 13.91 2.70
CA MET A 116 2.38 13.52 1.85
C MET A 116 1.06 13.54 2.64
N GLU A 117 1.09 12.96 3.86
CA GLU A 117 -0.08 12.88 4.71
C GLU A 117 -0.60 14.29 5.10
N THR A 118 0.29 15.25 5.33
CA THR A 118 -0.10 16.60 5.73
C THR A 118 -0.54 17.50 4.57
N GLY A 119 0.05 17.36 3.39
CA GLY A 119 -0.25 18.20 2.21
C GLY A 119 -1.61 17.85 1.59
N TRP A 120 -1.83 16.57 1.33
CA TRP A 120 -3.08 16.07 0.73
C TRP A 120 -4.19 15.87 1.75
N ALA A 121 -3.85 15.59 3.03
CA ALA A 121 -4.84 15.55 4.11
C ALA A 121 -5.59 16.89 4.24
N ARG A 122 -4.97 18.02 3.95
CA ARG A 122 -5.65 19.32 3.93
C ARG A 122 -6.65 19.44 2.78
N LEU A 123 -6.34 18.90 1.60
CA LEU A 123 -7.25 18.91 0.43
C LEU A 123 -8.36 17.86 0.55
N THR A 124 -8.06 16.70 1.14
CA THR A 124 -9.03 15.62 1.36
C THR A 124 -9.76 15.71 2.71
N ALA A 125 -9.32 16.60 3.61
CA ALA A 125 -9.92 16.79 4.93
C ALA A 125 -11.44 17.03 4.90
N PRO A 126 -12.01 17.87 4.02
CA PRO A 126 -13.45 18.04 3.95
C PRO A 126 -14.16 16.76 3.49
N LEU A 127 -13.58 16.03 2.54
CA LEU A 127 -14.12 14.76 2.03
C LEU A 127 -14.03 13.66 3.09
N ASN A 128 -12.89 13.56 3.78
CA ASN A 128 -12.70 12.64 4.89
C ASN A 128 -13.61 12.98 6.07
N ARG A 129 -13.81 14.27 6.38
CA ARG A 129 -14.78 14.69 7.40
C ARG A 129 -16.21 14.31 7.02
N ALA A 130 -16.63 14.49 5.77
CA ALA A 130 -17.94 14.06 5.28
C ALA A 130 -18.08 12.54 5.37
N PHE A 131 -17.05 11.78 4.97
CA PHE A 131 -17.03 10.33 5.06
C PHE A 131 -17.07 9.83 6.51
N HIS A 132 -16.29 10.43 7.43
CA HIS A 132 -16.36 10.13 8.86
C HIS A 132 -17.67 10.58 9.49
N PHE A 133 -18.28 11.66 9.00
CA PHE A 133 -19.60 12.06 9.43
C PHE A 133 -20.69 11.05 9.04
N LEU A 134 -20.62 10.51 7.83
CA LEU A 134 -21.53 9.45 7.35
C LEU A 134 -21.29 8.10 8.05
N ARG A 135 -20.04 7.85 8.51
CA ARG A 135 -19.65 6.66 9.27
C ARG A 135 -19.54 6.92 10.77
N ARG A 136 -20.22 7.93 11.30
CA ARG A 136 -20.27 8.15 12.74
C ARG A 136 -20.65 6.86 13.46
N ASN A 137 -19.96 6.58 14.57
CA ASN A 137 -20.31 5.53 15.51
C ASN A 137 -21.73 5.80 16.08
N THR A 138 -22.72 5.43 15.29
CA THR A 138 -24.10 5.29 15.79
C THR A 138 -24.18 3.97 16.54
N PRO A 139 -25.06 3.83 17.55
CA PRO A 139 -25.24 2.56 18.24
C PRO A 139 -25.52 1.38 17.28
N ALA A 140 -26.23 1.62 16.19
CA ALA A 140 -26.47 0.64 15.13
C ALA A 140 -25.21 0.33 14.31
N GLY A 141 -24.39 1.34 13.96
CA GLY A 141 -23.12 1.16 13.22
C GLY A 141 -22.06 0.48 14.08
N SER A 142 -21.95 0.81 15.37
CA SER A 142 -21.09 0.10 16.32
C SER A 142 -21.47 -1.37 16.44
N ARG A 143 -22.76 -1.68 16.51
CA ARG A 143 -23.24 -3.06 16.57
C ARG A 143 -22.92 -3.84 15.29
N ALA A 144 -23.10 -3.22 14.12
CA ALA A 144 -22.73 -3.83 12.83
C ALA A 144 -21.21 -4.07 12.72
N ASN A 145 -20.38 -3.12 13.17
CA ASN A 145 -18.92 -3.25 13.16
C ASN A 145 -18.45 -4.34 14.15
N ILE A 146 -19.05 -4.41 15.34
CA ILE A 146 -18.78 -5.47 16.33
C ILE A 146 -19.17 -6.82 15.76
N LEU A 147 -20.37 -6.96 15.17
CA LEU A 147 -20.81 -8.20 14.55
C LEU A 147 -19.86 -8.61 13.42
N ALA A 148 -19.47 -7.70 12.52
CA ALA A 148 -18.54 -7.99 11.44
C ALA A 148 -17.13 -8.36 11.96
N HIS A 149 -16.70 -7.82 13.12
CA HIS A 149 -15.41 -8.14 13.71
C HIS A 149 -15.41 -9.48 14.46
N TYR A 150 -16.55 -9.87 15.05
CA TYR A 150 -16.70 -11.13 15.78
C TYR A 150 -17.34 -12.24 14.95
N ASP A 151 -17.89 -11.94 13.77
CA ASP A 151 -18.48 -12.93 12.87
C ASP A 151 -17.40 -13.57 11.97
N LEU A 152 -16.37 -14.08 12.62
CA LEU A 152 -15.30 -14.86 11.96
C LEU A 152 -15.79 -16.26 11.57
N GLY A 153 -17.06 -16.57 11.84
CA GLY A 153 -17.67 -17.87 11.57
C GLY A 153 -17.13 -19.00 12.47
N ASN A 154 -17.97 -19.98 12.75
CA ASN A 154 -17.58 -21.14 13.55
C ASN A 154 -16.42 -21.92 12.93
N ASP A 155 -16.24 -21.87 11.62
CA ASP A 155 -15.16 -22.57 10.92
C ASP A 155 -13.77 -21.99 11.22
N PHE A 156 -13.68 -20.67 11.45
CA PHE A 156 -12.45 -20.04 11.90
C PHE A 156 -12.08 -20.48 13.31
N TYR A 157 -13.04 -20.55 14.23
CA TYR A 157 -12.79 -20.99 15.60
C TYR A 157 -12.42 -22.47 15.69
N ARG A 158 -12.95 -23.32 14.81
CA ARG A 158 -12.57 -24.75 14.73
C ARG A 158 -11.12 -24.98 14.39
N LEU A 159 -10.42 -23.98 13.78
CA LEU A 159 -8.99 -24.08 13.49
C LEU A 159 -8.12 -23.97 14.74
N PHE A 160 -8.64 -23.42 15.85
CA PHE A 160 -7.87 -23.09 17.06
C PHE A 160 -8.43 -23.72 18.33
N LEU A 161 -9.64 -24.24 18.30
CA LEU A 161 -10.27 -24.92 19.45
C LEU A 161 -10.21 -26.42 19.18
N ASP A 162 -9.61 -27.16 20.13
CA ASP A 162 -9.72 -28.62 20.17
C ASP A 162 -11.18 -29.03 20.44
N GLU A 163 -11.57 -30.20 19.91
CA GLU A 163 -12.91 -30.79 20.11
C GLU A 163 -13.12 -31.21 21.58
#